data_09d92a9b03a1a1c05596a41e485624e8
#
_entry.id   09d92a9b03a1a1c05596a41e485624e8
#
_cell.length_a   1.000
_cell.length_b   1.000
_cell.length_c   1.000
_cell.angle_alpha   90.00
_cell.angle_beta   90.00
_cell.angle_gamma   90.00
#
_symmetry.space_group_name_H-M   'P 1'
#
loop_
_entity.id
_entity.type
_entity.pdbx_description
1 polymer ?
#
loop_
_entity_poly.entity_id
_entity_poly.type
_entity_poly.pdbx_seq_one_letter_code
_entity_poly.pdbx_strand_id
1 'polypeptide(L)'
;MGLRFSEICIDAHDPEVLGAWWSKVLGWPHHTDADGDVILTPPPGAGPIWLFTAVPEGKLVKNRLHPDFTPDDQQAEVDRLIGLGACHVDIGQGEQTWVVLADPEGNEFCVLAAE
;
A
#
# COMPACT_ATOMS: atom_id res chain seq x y z
N MET A 1 9.37 6.71 -26.55
CA MET A 1 9.28 5.27 -26.37
C MET A 1 7.84 4.82 -26.47
N GLY A 2 7.60 3.52 -26.62
CA GLY A 2 6.27 2.99 -26.87
C GLY A 2 5.47 2.60 -25.64
N LEU A 3 5.98 2.82 -24.41
CA LEU A 3 5.29 2.46 -23.15
C LEU A 3 5.02 3.68 -22.30
N ARG A 4 3.83 3.70 -21.68
CA ARG A 4 3.46 4.67 -20.65
C ARG A 4 2.98 3.92 -19.42
N PHE A 5 3.35 4.42 -18.26
CA PHE A 5 2.88 3.84 -17.00
C PHE A 5 1.39 4.16 -16.83
N SER A 6 0.56 3.16 -16.64
CA SER A 6 -0.89 3.35 -16.41
C SER A 6 -1.23 3.31 -14.93
N GLU A 7 -1.03 2.16 -14.29
CA GLU A 7 -1.38 1.97 -12.88
C GLU A 7 -0.57 0.85 -12.26
N ILE A 8 -0.58 0.80 -10.92
CA ILE A 8 -0.13 -0.37 -10.17
C ILE A 8 -1.37 -1.20 -9.86
N CYS A 9 -1.37 -2.45 -10.30
CA CYS A 9 -2.46 -3.37 -10.01
C CYS A 9 -2.05 -4.25 -8.84
N ILE A 10 -2.89 -4.28 -7.80
CA ILE A 10 -2.65 -5.04 -6.58
C ILE A 10 -3.73 -6.12 -6.49
N ASP A 11 -3.28 -7.37 -6.49
CA ASP A 11 -4.18 -8.49 -6.27
C ASP A 11 -4.61 -8.51 -4.81
N ALA A 12 -5.90 -8.70 -4.58
CA ALA A 12 -6.47 -8.67 -3.24
C ALA A 12 -7.52 -9.75 -3.06
N HIS A 13 -7.56 -10.35 -1.88
CA HIS A 13 -8.65 -11.26 -1.54
C HIS A 13 -9.96 -10.47 -1.41
N ASP A 14 -9.89 -9.29 -0.79
CA ASP A 14 -11.04 -8.38 -0.66
C ASP A 14 -10.62 -6.98 -1.11
N PRO A 15 -10.77 -6.65 -2.39
CA PRO A 15 -10.34 -5.37 -2.91
C PRO A 15 -11.09 -4.17 -2.32
N GLU A 16 -12.36 -4.33 -1.92
CA GLU A 16 -13.09 -3.22 -1.31
C GLU A 16 -12.53 -2.85 0.06
N VAL A 17 -12.26 -3.83 0.90
CA VAL A 17 -11.67 -3.59 2.23
C VAL A 17 -10.25 -3.08 2.10
N LEU A 18 -9.43 -3.73 1.28
CA LEU A 18 -8.03 -3.33 1.11
C LEU A 18 -7.90 -1.96 0.44
N GLY A 19 -8.69 -1.72 -0.59
CA GLY A 19 -8.67 -0.42 -1.28
C GLY A 19 -9.13 0.72 -0.38
N ALA A 20 -10.17 0.51 0.43
CA ALA A 20 -10.63 1.50 1.40
C ALA A 20 -9.56 1.79 2.46
N TRP A 21 -8.85 0.76 2.91
CA TRP A 21 -7.77 0.92 3.88
C TRP A 21 -6.64 1.80 3.31
N TRP A 22 -6.17 1.49 2.11
CA TRP A 22 -5.12 2.29 1.47
C TRP A 22 -5.59 3.70 1.11
N SER A 23 -6.86 3.87 0.73
CA SER A 23 -7.45 5.19 0.53
C SER A 23 -7.34 6.02 1.80
N LYS A 24 -7.63 5.43 2.95
CA LYS A 24 -7.53 6.10 4.24
C LYS A 24 -6.08 6.42 4.61
N VAL A 25 -5.17 5.48 4.37
CA VAL A 25 -3.74 5.68 4.65
C VAL A 25 -3.16 6.82 3.84
N LEU A 26 -3.45 6.85 2.54
CA LEU A 26 -2.86 7.82 1.62
C LEU A 26 -3.65 9.13 1.54
N GLY A 27 -4.91 9.12 2.00
CA GLY A 27 -5.79 10.29 1.85
C GLY A 27 -6.24 10.51 0.41
N TRP A 28 -6.25 9.46 -0.40
CA TRP A 28 -6.66 9.54 -1.81
C TRP A 28 -8.09 9.04 -1.97
N PRO A 29 -8.89 9.68 -2.84
CA PRO A 29 -10.24 9.19 -3.11
C PRO A 29 -10.21 7.84 -3.80
N HIS A 30 -11.25 7.03 -3.56
CA HIS A 30 -11.38 5.74 -4.20
C HIS A 30 -12.80 5.54 -4.72
N HIS A 31 -12.94 4.66 -5.71
CA HIS A 31 -14.24 4.25 -6.22
C HIS A 31 -14.14 2.82 -6.74
N THR A 32 -15.29 2.15 -6.79
CA THR A 32 -15.41 0.81 -7.37
C THR A 32 -15.96 0.94 -8.78
N ASP A 33 -15.30 0.32 -9.75
CA ASP A 33 -15.75 0.37 -11.14
C ASP A 33 -16.79 -0.72 -11.44
N ALA A 34 -17.22 -0.79 -12.70
CA ALA A 34 -18.24 -1.74 -13.13
C ALA A 34 -17.76 -3.20 -13.03
N ASP A 35 -16.46 -3.44 -13.06
CA ASP A 35 -15.89 -4.79 -12.96
C ASP A 35 -15.65 -5.23 -11.51
N GLY A 36 -15.92 -4.37 -10.55
CA GLY A 36 -15.70 -4.64 -9.13
C GLY A 36 -14.28 -4.32 -8.65
N ASP A 37 -13.45 -3.74 -9.50
CA ASP A 37 -12.12 -3.28 -9.11
C ASP A 37 -12.21 -1.97 -8.33
N VAL A 38 -11.34 -1.78 -7.36
CA VAL A 38 -11.27 -0.56 -6.56
C VAL A 38 -10.09 0.28 -7.04
N ILE A 39 -10.36 1.53 -7.36
CA ILE A 39 -9.40 2.45 -7.94
C ILE A 39 -9.13 3.60 -6.98
N LEU A 40 -7.84 3.80 -6.65
CA LEU A 40 -7.37 4.96 -5.89
C LEU A 40 -6.75 5.95 -6.86
N THR A 41 -7.25 7.18 -6.83
CA THR A 41 -6.76 8.25 -7.71
C THR A 41 -5.92 9.22 -6.91
N PRO A 42 -4.59 9.27 -7.17
CA PRO A 42 -3.73 10.22 -6.48
C PRO A 42 -3.99 11.65 -6.95
N PRO A 43 -3.64 12.65 -6.13
CA PRO A 43 -3.59 14.02 -6.62
C PRO A 43 -2.50 14.15 -7.70
N PRO A 44 -2.60 15.15 -8.57
CA PRO A 44 -1.61 15.35 -9.64
C PRO A 44 -0.18 15.38 -9.08
N GLY A 45 0.70 14.58 -9.68
CA GLY A 45 2.11 14.50 -9.29
C GLY A 45 2.42 13.61 -8.10
N ALA A 46 1.42 12.97 -7.48
CA ALA A 46 1.62 12.15 -6.28
C ALA A 46 1.93 10.68 -6.59
N GLY A 47 1.92 10.30 -7.85
CA GLY A 47 2.23 8.94 -8.26
C GLY A 47 1.19 8.34 -9.20
N PRO A 48 1.29 7.04 -9.50
CA PRO A 48 0.34 6.37 -10.39
C PRO A 48 -0.98 6.07 -9.68
N ILE A 49 -2.00 5.77 -10.48
CA ILE A 49 -3.24 5.17 -9.98
C ILE A 49 -2.91 3.80 -9.37
N TRP A 50 -3.58 3.45 -8.27
CA TRP A 50 -3.56 2.11 -7.69
C TRP A 50 -4.90 1.45 -7.97
N LEU A 51 -4.87 0.21 -8.45
CA LEU A 51 -6.06 -0.57 -8.75
C LEU A 51 -6.00 -1.88 -7.97
N PHE A 52 -7.06 -2.18 -7.22
CA PHE A 52 -7.17 -3.42 -6.46
C PHE A 52 -8.15 -4.34 -7.15
N THR A 53 -7.70 -5.54 -7.52
CA THR A 53 -8.52 -6.51 -8.23
C THR A 53 -8.63 -7.80 -7.43
N ALA A 54 -9.82 -8.45 -7.51
CA ALA A 54 -10.09 -9.65 -6.73
C ALA A 54 -9.34 -10.85 -7.27
N VAL A 55 -8.68 -11.58 -6.37
CA VAL A 55 -8.11 -12.91 -6.64
C VAL A 55 -8.57 -13.86 -5.54
N PRO A 56 -8.71 -15.17 -5.82
CA PRO A 56 -9.21 -16.10 -4.82
C PRO A 56 -8.19 -16.44 -3.72
N GLU A 57 -6.89 -16.35 -4.02
CA GLU A 57 -5.84 -16.69 -3.07
C GLU A 57 -5.45 -15.50 -2.20
N GLY A 58 -4.98 -15.79 -0.99
CA GLY A 58 -4.31 -14.82 -0.15
C GLY A 58 -2.83 -14.73 -0.49
N LYS A 59 -2.15 -13.77 0.15
CA LYS A 59 -0.70 -13.61 0.01
C LYS A 59 0.02 -14.67 0.85
N LEU A 60 0.96 -15.39 0.26
CA LEU A 60 1.69 -16.46 0.93
C LEU A 60 3.17 -16.15 1.13
N VAL A 61 3.81 -15.46 0.17
CA VAL A 61 5.24 -15.18 0.24
C VAL A 61 5.47 -13.67 0.27
N LYS A 62 6.68 -13.27 0.69
CA LYS A 62 7.07 -11.86 0.73
C LYS A 62 6.91 -11.20 -0.63
N ASN A 63 6.43 -9.96 -0.64
CA ASN A 63 6.35 -9.15 -1.86
C ASN A 63 7.73 -8.97 -2.48
N ARG A 64 7.80 -9.07 -3.78
CA ARG A 64 9.01 -8.78 -4.54
C ARG A 64 9.09 -7.30 -4.94
N LEU A 65 7.95 -6.65 -5.00
CA LEU A 65 7.84 -5.20 -5.15
C LEU A 65 7.09 -4.67 -3.94
N HIS A 66 7.62 -3.66 -3.30
CA HIS A 66 6.98 -3.03 -2.15
C HIS A 66 7.07 -1.52 -2.27
N PRO A 67 6.02 -0.80 -1.90
CA PRO A 67 6.09 0.66 -1.90
C PRO A 67 6.87 1.16 -0.68
N ASP A 68 7.62 2.24 -0.88
CA ASP A 68 8.30 2.96 0.18
C ASP A 68 7.69 4.36 0.27
N PHE A 69 7.41 4.80 1.50
CA PHE A 69 6.83 6.11 1.75
C PHE A 69 7.75 6.96 2.59
N THR A 70 7.90 8.23 2.23
CA THR A 70 8.67 9.19 3.02
C THR A 70 7.71 9.97 3.92
N PRO A 71 7.84 9.84 5.24
CA PRO A 71 6.96 10.54 6.19
C PRO A 71 7.52 11.91 6.56
N ASP A 72 6.66 12.78 7.09
CA ASP A 72 7.11 13.98 7.78
C ASP A 72 7.70 13.62 9.15
N ASP A 73 7.08 12.66 9.84
CA ASP A 73 7.51 12.14 11.14
C ASP A 73 7.29 10.62 11.12
N GLN A 74 8.40 9.88 11.09
CA GLN A 74 8.34 8.42 10.95
C GLN A 74 7.56 7.74 12.08
N GLN A 75 7.87 8.08 13.32
CA GLN A 75 7.24 7.40 14.46
C GLN A 75 5.74 7.73 14.53
N ALA A 76 5.37 8.98 14.28
CA ALA A 76 3.96 9.37 14.26
C ALA A 76 3.18 8.62 13.19
N GLU A 77 3.77 8.45 11.99
CA GLU A 77 3.12 7.71 10.91
C GLU A 77 3.06 6.22 11.18
N VAL A 78 4.10 5.62 11.74
CA VAL A 78 4.06 4.22 12.15
C VAL A 78 2.95 3.99 13.17
N ASP A 79 2.85 4.86 14.18
CA ASP A 79 1.80 4.75 15.19
C ASP A 79 0.40 4.88 14.58
N ARG A 80 0.22 5.81 13.64
CA ARG A 80 -1.05 5.99 12.93
C ARG A 80 -1.42 4.74 12.14
N LEU A 81 -0.48 4.18 11.40
CA LEU A 81 -0.70 3.00 10.57
C LEU A 81 -1.02 1.77 11.40
N ILE A 82 -0.29 1.56 12.51
CA ILE A 82 -0.59 0.46 13.44
C ILE A 82 -2.01 0.64 14.01
N GLY A 83 -2.39 1.86 14.36
CA GLY A 83 -3.74 2.15 14.84
C GLY A 83 -4.83 1.88 13.80
N LEU A 84 -4.50 1.92 12.51
CA LEU A 84 -5.42 1.60 11.42
C LEU A 84 -5.43 0.11 11.07
N GLY A 85 -4.54 -0.70 11.66
CA GLY A 85 -4.54 -2.14 11.44
C GLY A 85 -3.31 -2.71 10.75
N ALA A 86 -2.30 -1.89 10.44
CA ALA A 86 -1.03 -2.40 9.95
C ALA A 86 -0.28 -3.15 11.05
N CYS A 87 0.60 -4.05 10.66
CA CYS A 87 1.41 -4.83 11.59
C CYS A 87 2.90 -4.65 11.28
N HIS A 88 3.74 -4.67 12.31
CA HIS A 88 5.19 -4.77 12.12
C HIS A 88 5.54 -6.11 11.48
N VAL A 89 6.55 -6.10 10.59
CA VAL A 89 7.03 -7.31 9.93
C VAL A 89 8.54 -7.37 10.02
N ASP A 90 9.05 -8.55 10.39
CA ASP A 90 10.47 -8.85 10.31
C ASP A 90 10.71 -9.68 9.04
N ILE A 91 11.39 -9.08 8.08
CA ILE A 91 11.77 -9.73 6.82
C ILE A 91 13.26 -10.05 6.77
N GLY A 92 13.93 -10.04 7.94
CA GLY A 92 15.37 -10.25 8.04
C GLY A 92 16.19 -9.00 7.83
N GLN A 93 15.55 -7.80 7.85
CA GLN A 93 16.24 -6.54 7.57
C GLN A 93 17.19 -6.09 8.69
N GLY A 94 17.04 -6.65 9.91
CA GLY A 94 17.80 -6.20 11.07
C GLY A 94 17.47 -4.78 11.49
N GLU A 95 18.42 -4.10 12.11
CA GLU A 95 18.25 -2.70 12.48
C GLU A 95 18.54 -1.81 11.28
N GLN A 96 17.54 -1.04 10.87
CA GLN A 96 17.62 -0.17 9.71
C GLN A 96 16.94 1.17 10.01
N THR A 97 17.14 2.14 9.12
CA THR A 97 16.49 3.45 9.24
C THR A 97 15.03 3.43 8.81
N TRP A 98 14.62 2.43 8.04
CA TRP A 98 13.23 2.26 7.60
C TRP A 98 12.51 1.26 8.49
N VAL A 99 11.18 1.36 8.51
CA VAL A 99 10.30 0.46 9.26
C VAL A 99 9.46 -0.33 8.25
N VAL A 100 9.45 -1.65 8.39
CA VAL A 100 8.65 -2.53 7.54
C VAL A 100 7.34 -2.84 8.23
N LEU A 101 6.23 -2.58 7.54
CA LEU A 101 4.89 -2.88 8.00
C LEU A 101 4.18 -3.76 6.96
N ALA A 102 3.08 -4.37 7.35
CA ALA A 102 2.20 -5.09 6.45
C ALA A 102 0.80 -4.48 6.51
N ASP A 103 0.13 -4.42 5.37
CA ASP A 103 -1.27 -4.01 5.28
C ASP A 103 -2.20 -5.14 5.76
N PRO A 104 -3.54 -4.93 5.81
CA PRO A 104 -4.46 -5.95 6.32
C PRO A 104 -4.43 -7.30 5.58
N GLU A 105 -3.95 -7.34 4.35
CA GLU A 105 -3.78 -8.60 3.61
C GLU A 105 -2.35 -9.13 3.65
N GLY A 106 -1.47 -8.51 4.44
CA GLY A 106 -0.10 -8.98 4.63
C GLY A 106 0.90 -8.43 3.62
N ASN A 107 0.53 -7.47 2.78
CA ASN A 107 1.46 -6.88 1.83
C ASN A 107 2.45 -5.97 2.54
N GLU A 108 3.74 -6.26 2.38
CA GLU A 108 4.81 -5.47 3.00
C GLU A 108 4.97 -4.13 2.30
N PHE A 109 5.23 -3.11 3.09
CA PHE A 109 5.61 -1.78 2.63
C PHE A 109 6.52 -1.14 3.68
N CYS A 110 7.21 -0.09 3.30
CA CYS A 110 8.17 0.55 4.19
C CYS A 110 7.81 2.01 4.45
N VAL A 111 8.01 2.43 5.69
CA VAL A 111 8.01 3.83 6.08
C VAL A 111 9.47 4.21 6.27
N LEU A 112 9.97 5.07 5.39
CA LEU A 112 11.36 5.49 5.40
C LEU A 112 11.62 6.48 6.53
N ALA A 113 12.90 6.78 6.78
CA ALA A 113 13.24 7.87 7.69
C ALA A 113 12.76 9.20 7.10
N ALA A 114 12.38 10.14 7.95
CA ALA A 114 12.04 11.49 7.52
C ALA A 114 13.27 12.17 6.93
N GLU A 115 13.06 12.97 5.91
CA GLU A 115 14.11 13.74 5.27
C GLU A 115 14.45 15.01 6.02
#